data_7ccf7b3c8b054351a796cc2e43429850
#
_entry.id   7ccf7b3c8b054351a796cc2e43429850
#
_cell.length_a   1.000
_cell.length_b   1.000
_cell.length_c   1.000
_cell.angle_alpha   90.00
_cell.angle_beta   90.00
_cell.angle_gamma   90.00
#
_symmetry.space_group_name_H-M   'P 1'
#
loop_
_entity.id
_entity.type
_entity.pdbx_description
1 polymer ?
#
loop_
_entity_poly.entity_id
_entity_poly.type
_entity_poly.pdbx_seq_one_letter_code
_entity_poly.pdbx_strand_id
1 'polypeptide(L)'
;LAAAAQTQGKMHAALPLPRALYGASRPNSRGLDFSNEFTLKQLESEMNRAAATRVQASSITAAPVESEAVHDVANPANHKDSVGNAAFIKVDAIADVVATAKAAEHSWAAIAPAARAAILRRIADLFEAHTAELMSLAVREAGKTLTNAIAEVREAVDFCRYYANEAETTCAARKPVGTKRRI
;
A
#
# COMPACT_ATOMS: atom_id res chain seq x y z
N LEU A 1 -8.81 -1.51 -38.44
CA LEU A 1 -10.26 -1.63 -38.10
C LEU A 1 -10.84 -2.94 -38.63
N ALA A 2 -10.61 -3.34 -39.92
CA ALA A 2 -11.12 -4.59 -40.48
C ALA A 2 -10.59 -5.84 -39.76
N ALA A 3 -9.29 -5.89 -39.40
CA ALA A 3 -8.69 -7.01 -38.63
C ALA A 3 -9.26 -7.11 -37.21
N ALA A 4 -9.58 -5.98 -36.57
CA ALA A 4 -10.18 -5.97 -35.22
C ALA A 4 -11.64 -6.48 -35.25
N ALA A 5 -12.40 -6.21 -36.31
CA ALA A 5 -13.74 -6.75 -36.49
C ALA A 5 -13.75 -8.28 -36.69
N GLN A 6 -12.71 -8.83 -37.31
CA GLN A 6 -12.57 -10.28 -37.52
C GLN A 6 -12.24 -11.03 -36.25
N THR A 7 -11.66 -10.38 -35.22
CA THR A 7 -11.30 -11.02 -33.92
C THR A 7 -12.47 -11.07 -32.94
N GLN A 8 -13.66 -10.56 -33.32
CA GLN A 8 -14.86 -10.59 -32.46
C GLN A 8 -14.62 -10.10 -31.03
N GLY A 9 -13.82 -9.04 -30.87
CA GLY A 9 -13.45 -8.53 -29.54
C GLY A 9 -12.48 -9.39 -28.75
N LYS A 10 -11.89 -10.43 -29.34
CA LYS A 10 -10.82 -11.19 -28.69
C LYS A 10 -9.57 -10.32 -28.51
N MET A 11 -8.91 -10.52 -27.38
CA MET A 11 -7.64 -9.84 -27.11
C MET A 11 -6.60 -10.15 -28.20
N HIS A 12 -5.78 -9.16 -28.53
CA HIS A 12 -4.62 -9.36 -29.41
C HIS A 12 -3.61 -10.29 -28.72
N ALA A 13 -3.27 -11.41 -29.37
CA ALA A 13 -2.44 -12.47 -28.76
C ALA A 13 -1.04 -12.00 -28.31
N ALA A 14 -0.49 -10.97 -28.96
CA ALA A 14 0.83 -10.40 -28.64
C ALA A 14 0.81 -9.25 -27.64
N LEU A 15 -0.37 -8.78 -27.20
CA LEU A 15 -0.48 -7.70 -26.21
C LEU A 15 -0.92 -8.29 -24.86
N PRO A 16 -0.08 -8.22 -23.82
CA PRO A 16 -0.48 -8.67 -22.50
C PRO A 16 -1.58 -7.79 -21.94
N LEU A 17 -2.43 -8.35 -21.08
CA LEU A 17 -3.34 -7.55 -20.26
C LEU A 17 -2.53 -6.61 -19.35
N PRO A 18 -3.11 -5.43 -18.96
CA PRO A 18 -2.44 -4.49 -18.08
C PRO A 18 -1.84 -5.14 -16.82
N ARG A 19 -2.54 -6.10 -16.21
CA ARG A 19 -2.06 -6.83 -15.03
C ARG A 19 -0.79 -7.66 -15.31
N ALA A 20 -0.62 -8.18 -16.53
CA ALA A 20 0.48 -9.05 -16.92
C ALA A 20 1.62 -8.32 -17.64
N LEU A 21 1.57 -6.98 -17.74
CA LEU A 21 2.50 -6.17 -18.52
C LEU A 21 3.97 -6.40 -18.14
N TYR A 22 4.25 -6.62 -16.85
CA TYR A 22 5.60 -6.84 -16.32
C TYR A 22 5.88 -8.31 -15.96
N GLY A 23 5.05 -9.24 -16.48
CA GLY A 23 5.20 -10.67 -16.21
C GLY A 23 4.70 -11.12 -14.84
N ALA A 24 4.87 -12.41 -14.56
CA ALA A 24 4.33 -13.05 -13.36
C ALA A 24 5.03 -12.60 -12.05
N SER A 25 6.30 -12.19 -12.14
CA SER A 25 7.07 -11.75 -10.96
C SER A 25 6.60 -10.42 -10.40
N ARG A 26 5.96 -9.59 -11.23
CA ARG A 26 5.45 -8.26 -10.86
C ARG A 26 4.09 -7.97 -11.52
N PRO A 27 3.02 -8.60 -11.07
CA PRO A 27 1.69 -8.28 -11.60
C PRO A 27 1.33 -6.83 -11.22
N ASN A 28 0.81 -6.06 -12.19
CA ASN A 28 0.29 -4.72 -11.90
C ASN A 28 -0.89 -4.77 -10.95
N SER A 29 -1.08 -3.67 -10.23
CA SER A 29 -2.26 -3.44 -9.38
C SER A 29 -3.56 -3.48 -10.17
N ARG A 30 -4.64 -3.88 -9.51
CA ARG A 30 -5.98 -3.86 -10.11
C ARG A 30 -6.46 -2.42 -10.27
N GLY A 31 -6.99 -2.12 -11.46
CA GLY A 31 -7.77 -0.91 -11.70
C GLY A 31 -9.26 -1.15 -11.49
N LEU A 32 -10.02 -0.06 -11.42
CA LEU A 32 -11.47 -0.07 -11.42
C LEU A 32 -11.97 0.65 -12.68
N ASP A 33 -12.94 0.06 -13.35
CA ASP A 33 -13.61 0.70 -14.49
C ASP A 33 -14.81 1.50 -13.97
N PHE A 34 -14.66 2.80 -13.87
CA PHE A 34 -15.71 3.70 -13.42
C PHE A 34 -16.80 3.97 -14.48
N SER A 35 -16.64 3.49 -15.72
CA SER A 35 -17.71 3.50 -16.72
C SER A 35 -18.71 2.35 -16.52
N ASN A 36 -18.34 1.35 -15.70
CA ASN A 36 -19.17 0.21 -15.39
C ASN A 36 -20.02 0.50 -14.14
N GLU A 37 -21.33 0.69 -14.33
CA GLU A 37 -22.26 0.99 -13.25
C GLU A 37 -22.32 -0.09 -12.16
N PHE A 38 -22.14 -1.36 -12.53
CA PHE A 38 -22.11 -2.44 -11.55
C PHE A 38 -20.90 -2.33 -10.62
N THR A 39 -19.73 -2.06 -11.20
CA THR A 39 -18.48 -1.81 -10.45
C THR A 39 -18.65 -0.61 -9.51
N LEU A 40 -19.26 0.48 -9.99
CA LEU A 40 -19.51 1.67 -9.15
C LEU A 40 -20.45 1.38 -7.99
N LYS A 41 -21.56 0.67 -8.21
CA LYS A 41 -22.51 0.32 -7.15
C LYS A 41 -21.89 -0.60 -6.09
N GLN A 42 -21.07 -1.54 -6.53
CA GLN A 42 -20.32 -2.40 -5.61
C GLN A 42 -19.34 -1.60 -4.77
N LEU A 43 -18.53 -0.75 -5.41
CA LEU A 43 -17.58 0.12 -4.73
C LEU A 43 -18.26 1.05 -3.72
N GLU A 44 -19.37 1.68 -4.11
CA GLU A 44 -20.16 2.53 -3.23
C GLU A 44 -20.61 1.77 -1.96
N SER A 45 -21.15 0.58 -2.14
CA SER A 45 -21.59 -0.27 -1.01
C SER A 45 -20.43 -0.62 -0.08
N GLU A 46 -19.27 -0.98 -0.63
CA GLU A 46 -18.08 -1.34 0.14
C GLU A 46 -17.48 -0.13 0.87
N MET A 47 -17.38 1.03 0.21
CA MET A 47 -16.89 2.27 0.80
C MET A 47 -17.83 2.77 1.91
N ASN A 48 -19.15 2.71 1.71
CA ASN A 48 -20.11 3.09 2.73
C ASN A 48 -20.06 2.17 3.97
N ARG A 49 -19.82 0.88 3.77
CA ARG A 49 -19.60 -0.06 4.87
C ARG A 49 -18.33 0.28 5.66
N ALA A 50 -17.24 0.59 4.96
CA ALA A 50 -15.99 1.02 5.58
C ALA A 50 -16.17 2.34 6.34
N ALA A 51 -16.90 3.30 5.76
CA ALA A 51 -17.18 4.59 6.37
C ALA A 51 -18.00 4.53 7.67
N ALA A 52 -18.76 3.45 7.88
CA ALA A 52 -19.53 3.25 9.11
C ALA A 52 -18.66 2.99 10.35
N THR A 53 -17.39 2.63 10.15
CA THR A 53 -16.42 2.38 11.23
C THR A 53 -15.53 3.60 11.42
N ARG A 54 -15.49 4.14 12.65
CA ARG A 54 -14.53 5.19 13.01
C ARG A 54 -13.15 4.58 13.19
N VAL A 55 -12.15 5.16 12.55
CA VAL A 55 -10.76 4.70 12.64
C VAL A 55 -10.09 5.29 13.87
N GLN A 56 -9.38 4.45 14.61
CA GLN A 56 -8.49 4.89 15.69
C GLN A 56 -7.05 4.62 15.25
N ALA A 57 -6.30 5.68 14.98
CA ALA A 57 -4.91 5.59 14.59
C ALA A 57 -4.00 5.93 15.77
N SER A 58 -2.92 5.18 15.92
CA SER A 58 -1.87 5.45 16.88
C SER A 58 -0.51 5.10 16.28
N SER A 59 0.56 5.63 16.86
CA SER A 59 1.91 5.26 16.45
C SER A 59 2.17 3.78 16.70
N ILE A 60 2.68 3.09 15.68
CA ILE A 60 3.07 1.68 15.77
C ILE A 60 4.53 1.64 16.19
N THR A 61 4.78 1.26 17.44
CA THR A 61 6.12 1.19 18.05
C THR A 61 6.37 -0.21 18.63
N ALA A 62 7.64 -0.56 18.82
CA ALA A 62 8.03 -1.88 19.34
C ALA A 62 7.56 -2.12 20.79
N ALA A 63 7.39 -1.06 21.56
CA ALA A 63 6.81 -1.08 22.90
C ALA A 63 5.73 0.00 22.99
N PRO A 64 4.70 -0.15 23.84
CA PRO A 64 3.72 0.89 24.06
C PRO A 64 4.39 2.20 24.47
N VAL A 65 4.00 3.30 23.83
CA VAL A 65 4.48 4.65 24.13
C VAL A 65 3.28 5.52 24.50
N GLU A 66 3.42 6.37 25.50
CA GLU A 66 2.37 7.30 25.89
C GLU A 66 2.07 8.29 24.77
N SER A 67 0.78 8.49 24.52
CA SER A 67 0.30 9.52 23.62
C SER A 67 0.19 10.86 24.35
N GLU A 68 0.55 11.95 23.65
CA GLU A 68 0.41 13.30 24.17
C GLU A 68 -1.04 13.77 24.10
N ALA A 69 -1.65 13.62 22.93
CA ALA A 69 -3.01 14.06 22.67
C ALA A 69 -3.68 13.15 21.65
N VAL A 70 -5.00 13.11 21.68
CA VAL A 70 -5.85 12.48 20.69
C VAL A 70 -6.52 13.60 19.89
N HIS A 71 -6.35 13.58 18.58
CA HIS A 71 -6.91 14.56 17.66
C HIS A 71 -8.04 13.93 16.86
N ASP A 72 -9.18 14.59 16.81
CA ASP A 72 -10.27 14.21 15.92
C ASP A 72 -9.90 14.54 14.47
N VAL A 73 -10.17 13.59 13.57
CA VAL A 73 -9.98 13.73 12.13
C VAL A 73 -11.35 13.91 11.49
N ALA A 74 -11.59 15.08 10.94
CA ALA A 74 -12.82 15.43 10.26
C ALA A 74 -12.65 15.39 8.73
N ASN A 75 -13.72 15.06 8.03
CA ASN A 75 -13.77 15.14 6.57
C ASN A 75 -13.72 16.62 6.12
N PRO A 76 -12.72 17.00 5.29
CA PRO A 76 -12.59 18.40 4.85
C PRO A 76 -13.75 18.89 4.00
N ALA A 77 -14.48 17.99 3.34
CA ALA A 77 -15.68 18.34 2.56
C ALA A 77 -16.95 18.42 3.43
N ASN A 78 -16.94 17.82 4.62
CA ASN A 78 -18.06 17.85 5.56
C ASN A 78 -17.57 17.72 7.00
N HIS A 79 -17.29 18.82 7.66
CA HIS A 79 -16.73 18.83 9.03
C HIS A 79 -17.63 18.17 10.10
N LYS A 80 -18.88 17.83 9.77
CA LYS A 80 -19.76 17.04 10.66
C LYS A 80 -19.50 15.53 10.53
N ASP A 81 -18.81 15.09 9.49
CA ASP A 81 -18.39 13.70 9.29
C ASP A 81 -17.05 13.48 9.98
N SER A 82 -17.05 12.80 11.11
CA SER A 82 -15.85 12.39 11.81
C SER A 82 -15.32 11.09 11.23
N VAL A 83 -14.14 11.12 10.62
CA VAL A 83 -13.46 9.96 10.06
C VAL A 83 -12.93 9.05 11.18
N GLY A 84 -12.41 9.66 12.25
CA GLY A 84 -11.84 8.94 13.36
C GLY A 84 -11.02 9.84 14.27
N ASN A 85 -10.03 9.26 14.92
CA ASN A 85 -9.06 10.02 15.72
C ASN A 85 -7.65 9.47 15.55
N ALA A 86 -6.66 10.32 15.81
CA ALA A 86 -5.24 9.99 15.78
C ALA A 86 -4.57 10.38 17.08
N ALA A 87 -3.86 9.44 17.68
CA ALA A 87 -3.05 9.65 18.88
C ALA A 87 -1.57 9.79 18.50
N PHE A 88 -0.97 10.93 18.83
CA PHE A 88 0.45 11.20 18.59
C PHE A 88 1.28 10.90 19.83
N ILE A 89 2.50 10.38 19.63
CA ILE A 89 3.45 10.18 20.72
C ILE A 89 4.01 11.52 21.18
N LYS A 90 4.43 11.57 22.43
CA LYS A 90 5.14 12.73 22.99
C LYS A 90 6.46 12.96 22.28
N VAL A 91 6.83 14.21 22.07
CA VAL A 91 8.07 14.58 21.37
C VAL A 91 9.31 14.02 22.06
N ASP A 92 9.34 14.01 23.38
CA ASP A 92 10.44 13.46 24.18
C ASP A 92 10.61 11.94 24.04
N ALA A 93 9.56 11.20 23.68
CA ALA A 93 9.62 9.77 23.42
C ALA A 93 10.22 9.41 22.04
N ILE A 94 10.36 10.37 21.13
CA ILE A 94 10.87 10.11 19.77
C ILE A 94 12.28 9.54 19.78
N ALA A 95 13.15 10.07 20.66
CA ALA A 95 14.53 9.62 20.75
C ALA A 95 14.62 8.12 21.11
N ASP A 96 13.78 7.64 22.03
CA ASP A 96 13.76 6.24 22.45
C ASP A 96 13.20 5.33 21.37
N VAL A 97 12.17 5.79 20.64
CA VAL A 97 11.63 5.04 19.49
C VAL A 97 12.68 4.86 18.41
N VAL A 98 13.42 5.93 18.06
CA VAL A 98 14.53 5.89 17.10
C VAL A 98 15.67 4.99 17.59
N ALA A 99 16.04 5.07 18.87
CA ALA A 99 17.07 4.21 19.47
C ALA A 99 16.67 2.73 19.40
N THR A 100 15.40 2.40 19.67
CA THR A 100 14.86 1.05 19.55
C THR A 100 14.91 0.53 18.11
N ALA A 101 14.50 1.36 17.15
CA ALA A 101 14.60 1.00 15.72
C ALA A 101 16.05 0.76 15.29
N LYS A 102 17.00 1.62 15.75
CA LYS A 102 18.42 1.47 15.46
C LYS A 102 19.01 0.20 16.09
N ALA A 103 18.60 -0.16 17.28
CA ALA A 103 19.03 -1.40 17.93
C ALA A 103 18.58 -2.66 17.13
N ALA A 104 17.44 -2.60 16.45
CA ALA A 104 16.93 -3.68 15.60
C ALA A 104 17.58 -3.76 14.23
N GLU A 105 18.34 -2.73 13.79
CA GLU A 105 18.92 -2.63 12.44
C GLU A 105 19.73 -3.86 12.05
N HIS A 106 20.61 -4.33 12.95
CA HIS A 106 21.50 -5.46 12.64
C HIS A 106 20.73 -6.77 12.41
N SER A 107 19.75 -7.06 13.24
CA SER A 107 18.92 -8.26 13.12
C SER A 107 18.04 -8.19 11.86
N TRP A 108 17.49 -7.02 11.56
CA TRP A 108 16.72 -6.80 10.34
C TRP A 108 17.59 -6.95 9.08
N ALA A 109 18.80 -6.39 9.09
CA ALA A 109 19.74 -6.49 7.97
C ALA A 109 20.20 -7.93 7.71
N ALA A 110 20.21 -8.79 8.74
CA ALA A 110 20.55 -10.21 8.62
C ALA A 110 19.45 -11.07 7.96
N ILE A 111 18.21 -10.57 7.88
CA ILE A 111 17.12 -11.26 7.21
C ILE A 111 17.40 -11.32 5.70
N ALA A 112 17.25 -12.50 5.12
CA ALA A 112 17.46 -12.71 3.68
C ALA A 112 16.60 -11.75 2.83
N PRO A 113 17.14 -11.15 1.74
CA PRO A 113 16.40 -10.24 0.87
C PRO A 113 15.07 -10.80 0.39
N ALA A 114 14.99 -12.07 0.04
CA ALA A 114 13.77 -12.74 -0.39
C ALA A 114 12.69 -12.76 0.72
N ALA A 115 13.07 -12.94 1.98
CA ALA A 115 12.12 -12.91 3.10
C ALA A 115 11.56 -11.49 3.33
N ARG A 116 12.41 -10.46 3.21
CA ARG A 116 11.97 -9.06 3.27
C ARG A 116 11.08 -8.69 2.08
N ALA A 117 11.41 -9.17 0.88
CA ALA A 117 10.60 -8.98 -0.32
C ALA A 117 9.21 -9.64 -0.19
N ALA A 118 9.13 -10.82 0.44
CA ALA A 118 7.86 -11.49 0.71
C ALA A 118 6.92 -10.64 1.60
N ILE A 119 7.47 -9.89 2.57
CA ILE A 119 6.70 -8.95 3.39
C ILE A 119 6.07 -7.86 2.52
N LEU A 120 6.84 -7.24 1.61
CA LEU A 120 6.32 -6.22 0.70
C LEU A 120 5.23 -6.77 -0.22
N ARG A 121 5.39 -7.99 -0.76
CA ARG A 121 4.35 -8.63 -1.56
C ARG A 121 3.07 -8.86 -0.74
N ARG A 122 3.22 -9.30 0.50
CA ARG A 122 2.07 -9.46 1.39
C ARG A 122 1.36 -8.13 1.68
N ILE A 123 2.10 -7.04 1.87
CA ILE A 123 1.54 -5.69 2.01
C ILE A 123 0.76 -5.30 0.76
N ALA A 124 1.31 -5.53 -0.44
CA ALA A 124 0.63 -5.27 -1.70
C ALA A 124 -0.71 -6.01 -1.84
N ASP A 125 -0.72 -7.29 -1.45
CA ASP A 125 -1.93 -8.11 -1.49
C ASP A 125 -2.98 -7.63 -0.47
N LEU A 126 -2.56 -7.17 0.70
CA LEU A 126 -3.45 -6.57 1.69
C LEU A 126 -4.02 -5.24 1.21
N PHE A 127 -3.22 -4.38 0.58
CA PHE A 127 -3.72 -3.14 -0.03
C PHE A 127 -4.77 -3.41 -1.11
N GLU A 128 -4.56 -4.41 -1.98
CA GLU A 128 -5.58 -4.81 -2.96
C GLU A 128 -6.84 -5.37 -2.30
N ALA A 129 -6.71 -6.14 -1.24
CA ALA A 129 -7.85 -6.72 -0.52
C ALA A 129 -8.69 -5.65 0.20
N HIS A 130 -8.06 -4.57 0.66
CA HIS A 130 -8.68 -3.46 1.39
C HIS A 130 -8.89 -2.20 0.53
N THR A 131 -8.93 -2.34 -0.81
CA THR A 131 -9.00 -1.19 -1.73
C THR A 131 -10.13 -0.23 -1.39
N ALA A 132 -11.35 -0.72 -1.17
CA ALA A 132 -12.51 0.14 -0.90
C ALA A 132 -12.40 0.88 0.45
N GLU A 133 -11.84 0.23 1.47
CA GLU A 133 -11.56 0.84 2.77
C GLU A 133 -10.53 1.97 2.65
N LEU A 134 -9.41 1.70 1.99
CA LEU A 134 -8.36 2.69 1.75
C LEU A 134 -8.84 3.86 0.90
N MET A 135 -9.64 3.59 -0.13
CA MET A 135 -10.28 4.64 -0.94
C MET A 135 -11.25 5.48 -0.10
N SER A 136 -12.06 4.86 0.76
CA SER A 136 -12.98 5.57 1.66
C SER A 136 -12.21 6.53 2.59
N LEU A 137 -11.09 6.09 3.15
CA LEU A 137 -10.22 6.93 3.96
C LEU A 137 -9.61 8.07 3.14
N ALA A 138 -9.05 7.79 1.97
CA ALA A 138 -8.44 8.80 1.10
C ALA A 138 -9.44 9.88 0.68
N VAL A 139 -10.68 9.51 0.39
CA VAL A 139 -11.76 10.46 0.04
C VAL A 139 -12.18 11.28 1.27
N ARG A 140 -12.42 10.64 2.42
CA ARG A 140 -12.97 11.30 3.60
C ARG A 140 -11.94 12.07 4.40
N GLU A 141 -10.72 11.57 4.53
CA GLU A 141 -9.66 12.21 5.32
C GLU A 141 -8.89 13.24 4.50
N ALA A 142 -8.52 12.88 3.25
CA ALA A 142 -7.68 13.72 2.41
C ALA A 142 -8.46 14.49 1.32
N GLY A 143 -9.78 14.37 1.25
CA GLY A 143 -10.62 15.08 0.28
C GLY A 143 -10.36 14.68 -1.17
N LYS A 144 -9.86 13.46 -1.43
CA LYS A 144 -9.52 13.01 -2.79
C LYS A 144 -10.76 12.65 -3.60
N THR A 145 -10.68 12.79 -4.92
CA THR A 145 -11.68 12.22 -5.83
C THR A 145 -11.53 10.70 -5.89
N LEU A 146 -12.56 9.98 -6.34
CA LEU A 146 -12.50 8.52 -6.52
C LEU A 146 -11.35 8.10 -7.43
N THR A 147 -11.15 8.85 -8.53
CA THR A 147 -10.05 8.59 -9.48
C THR A 147 -8.69 8.74 -8.82
N ASN A 148 -8.49 9.77 -8.01
CA ASN A 148 -7.24 9.96 -7.30
C ASN A 148 -7.06 8.93 -6.17
N ALA A 149 -8.13 8.58 -5.46
CA ALA A 149 -8.08 7.59 -4.39
C ALA A 149 -7.66 6.20 -4.92
N ILE A 150 -8.22 5.73 -6.02
CA ILE A 150 -7.78 4.46 -6.63
C ILE A 150 -6.35 4.56 -7.16
N ALA A 151 -5.92 5.70 -7.70
CA ALA A 151 -4.55 5.90 -8.17
C ALA A 151 -3.54 5.75 -7.02
N GLU A 152 -3.80 6.32 -5.85
CA GLU A 152 -2.95 6.20 -4.64
C GLU A 152 -2.83 4.74 -4.19
N VAL A 153 -3.95 4.02 -4.11
CA VAL A 153 -3.92 2.60 -3.71
C VAL A 153 -3.12 1.77 -4.71
N ARG A 154 -3.32 2.00 -6.00
CA ARG A 154 -2.58 1.30 -7.07
C ARG A 154 -1.10 1.61 -7.04
N GLU A 155 -0.72 2.86 -6.84
CA GLU A 155 0.67 3.29 -6.72
C GLU A 155 1.35 2.58 -5.55
N ALA A 156 0.72 2.56 -4.38
CA ALA A 156 1.25 1.87 -3.21
C ALA A 156 1.46 0.37 -3.44
N VAL A 157 0.49 -0.31 -4.07
CA VAL A 157 0.59 -1.72 -4.46
C VAL A 157 1.75 -1.96 -5.43
N ASP A 158 1.84 -1.14 -6.47
CA ASP A 158 2.85 -1.28 -7.52
C ASP A 158 4.26 -0.97 -6.98
N PHE A 159 4.43 0.00 -6.10
CA PHE A 159 5.69 0.25 -5.40
C PHE A 159 6.11 -0.92 -4.51
N CYS A 160 5.20 -1.47 -3.72
CA CYS A 160 5.52 -2.65 -2.91
C CYS A 160 6.02 -3.82 -3.77
N ARG A 161 5.37 -4.11 -4.89
CA ARG A 161 5.78 -5.17 -5.82
C ARG A 161 7.08 -4.85 -6.54
N TYR A 162 7.27 -3.60 -6.94
CA TYR A 162 8.50 -3.15 -7.58
C TYR A 162 9.71 -3.31 -6.65
N TYR A 163 9.62 -2.74 -5.44
CA TYR A 163 10.72 -2.80 -4.49
C TYR A 163 10.97 -4.21 -3.94
N ALA A 164 9.96 -5.09 -3.90
CA ALA A 164 10.16 -6.50 -3.61
C ALA A 164 11.07 -7.17 -4.65
N ASN A 165 10.84 -6.91 -5.95
CA ASN A 165 11.70 -7.42 -7.02
C ASN A 165 13.11 -6.83 -6.97
N GLU A 166 13.22 -5.50 -6.74
CA GLU A 166 14.51 -4.84 -6.64
C GLU A 166 15.32 -5.36 -5.44
N ALA A 167 14.69 -5.65 -4.31
CA ALA A 167 15.36 -6.23 -3.16
C ALA A 167 15.95 -7.62 -3.47
N GLU A 168 15.24 -8.44 -4.23
CA GLU A 168 15.73 -9.76 -4.62
C GLU A 168 16.85 -9.69 -5.65
N THR A 169 16.73 -8.84 -6.66
CA THR A 169 17.70 -8.73 -7.75
C THR A 169 18.97 -7.98 -7.32
N THR A 170 18.81 -6.81 -6.73
CA THR A 170 19.91 -5.92 -6.40
C THR A 170 20.64 -6.35 -5.12
N CYS A 171 19.91 -6.76 -4.08
CA CYS A 171 20.52 -7.18 -2.82
C CYS A 171 21.11 -8.59 -2.87
N ALA A 172 20.55 -9.50 -3.70
CA ALA A 172 21.16 -10.81 -3.92
C ALA A 172 22.49 -10.73 -4.65
N ALA A 173 22.69 -9.72 -5.50
CA ALA A 173 23.94 -9.51 -6.23
C ALA A 173 25.04 -8.87 -5.36
N ARG A 174 24.69 -8.19 -4.26
CA ARG A 174 25.67 -7.60 -3.34
C ARG A 174 26.08 -8.64 -2.29
N LYS A 175 27.32 -9.13 -2.37
CA LYS A 175 27.96 -9.86 -1.27
C LYS A 175 27.92 -8.98 -0.02
N PRO A 176 27.66 -9.56 1.20
CA PRO A 176 27.68 -8.77 2.42
C PRO A 176 28.98 -8.01 2.53
N VAL A 177 28.87 -6.70 2.76
CA VAL A 177 30.01 -5.84 3.08
C VAL A 177 30.57 -6.35 4.40
N GLY A 178 31.69 -7.10 4.37
CA GLY A 178 32.33 -7.56 5.61
C GLY A 178 33.06 -8.89 5.56
N THR A 179 33.05 -9.66 4.50
CA THR A 179 33.96 -10.80 4.37
C THR A 179 35.36 -10.31 3.99
N LYS A 180 36.13 -9.80 4.98
CA LYS A 180 37.58 -9.71 4.86
C LYS A 180 38.11 -11.10 4.55
N ARG A 181 38.66 -11.31 3.35
CA ARG A 181 39.54 -12.44 3.10
C ARG A 181 40.67 -12.36 4.15
N ARG A 182 40.73 -13.32 5.06
CA ARG A 182 41.99 -13.60 5.74
C ARG A 182 42.96 -14.11 4.68
N ILE A 183 44.03 -13.34 4.47
CA ILE A 183 45.24 -13.74 3.78
C ILE A 183 45.98 -14.71 4.67
#